data_02f1391f579c320ff07ea589225a0f03
#
_entry.id   02f1391f579c320ff07ea589225a0f03
#
_cell.length_a   1.000
_cell.length_b   1.000
_cell.length_c   1.000
_cell.angle_alpha   90.00
_cell.angle_beta   90.00
_cell.angle_gamma   90.00
#
_symmetry.space_group_name_H-M   'P 1'
#
loop_
_entity.id
_entity.type
_entity.pdbx_description
1 polymer ?
#
loop_
_entity_poly.entity_id
_entity_poly.type
_entity_poly.pdbx_seq_one_letter_code
_entity_poly.pdbx_strand_id
1 'polypeptide(L)' 'MYKRQIKNIIEPLYEHYLYHIEELPVYNQKMINSEEDKEQAVCDYIAGMTDHFAIEQYTEIFIPKFFMQK' A
#
# COMPACT_ATOMS: atom_id res chain seq x y z
N MET A 1 -17.29 10.57 -3.80
CA MET A 1 -16.63 11.33 -3.67
C MET A 1 -15.35 11.11 -3.11
N TYR A 2 -15.20 11.01 -1.96
CA TYR A 2 -13.92 10.73 -1.41
C TYR A 2 -13.39 9.40 -1.91
N LYS A 3 -14.24 8.53 -2.38
CA LYS A 3 -13.78 7.26 -2.89
C LYS A 3 -12.93 7.42 -4.12
N ARG A 4 -13.20 8.43 -4.94
CA ARG A 4 -12.37 8.63 -6.08
C ARG A 4 -11.00 9.04 -5.69
N GLN A 5 -10.86 9.89 -4.70
CA GLN A 5 -9.55 10.31 -4.24
C GLN A 5 -8.78 9.14 -3.68
N ILE A 6 -9.46 8.27 -2.95
CA ILE A 6 -8.80 7.11 -2.39
C ILE A 6 -8.32 6.20 -3.48
N LYS A 7 -9.09 6.07 -4.56
CA LYS A 7 -8.69 5.20 -5.64
C LYS A 7 -7.37 5.67 -6.27
N ASN A 8 -7.20 6.98 -6.39
CA ASN A 8 -5.98 7.51 -6.95
C ASN A 8 -4.78 7.21 -6.07
N ILE A 9 -5.01 6.95 -4.80
CA ILE A 9 -3.93 6.62 -3.88
C ILE A 9 -3.73 5.12 -3.82
N ILE A 10 -4.80 4.36 -3.87
CA ILE A 10 -4.73 2.92 -3.72
C ILE A 10 -3.98 2.23 -4.86
N GLU A 11 -4.20 2.67 -6.08
CA GLU A 11 -3.56 2.01 -7.21
C GLU A 11 -2.04 2.09 -7.16
N PRO A 12 -1.44 3.27 -6.94
CA PRO A 12 0.01 3.30 -6.81
C PRO A 12 0.51 2.56 -5.59
N LEU A 13 -0.27 2.55 -4.49
CA LEU A 13 0.14 1.78 -3.33
C LEU A 13 0.14 0.29 -3.65
N TYR A 14 -0.86 -0.17 -4.38
CA TYR A 14 -0.96 -1.57 -4.74
C TYR A 14 0.27 -1.98 -5.55
N GLU A 15 0.64 -1.19 -6.53
CA GLU A 15 1.80 -1.50 -7.34
C GLU A 15 3.08 -1.46 -6.51
N HIS A 16 3.19 -0.49 -5.64
CA HIS A 16 4.37 -0.38 -4.80
C HIS A 16 4.57 -1.64 -3.97
N TYR A 17 3.50 -2.10 -3.32
CA TYR A 17 3.63 -3.26 -2.45
C TYR A 17 3.83 -4.55 -3.24
N LEU A 18 3.34 -4.60 -4.48
CA LEU A 18 3.59 -5.78 -5.31
C LEU A 18 5.07 -5.93 -5.60
N TYR A 19 5.77 -4.82 -5.79
CA TYR A 19 7.20 -4.87 -6.07
C TYR A 19 8.04 -4.85 -4.81
N HIS A 20 7.44 -4.56 -3.67
CA HIS A 20 8.18 -4.50 -2.42
C HIS A 20 7.45 -5.32 -1.36
N ILE A 21 7.32 -6.60 -1.62
CA ILE A 21 6.59 -7.49 -0.72
C ILE A 21 7.16 -7.47 0.69
N GLU A 22 8.45 -7.22 0.80
CA GLU A 22 9.09 -7.23 2.11
C GLU A 22 8.55 -6.13 3.01
N GLU A 23 7.84 -5.14 2.45
CA GLU A 23 7.27 -4.09 3.27
C GLU A 23 5.93 -4.47 3.86
N LEU A 24 5.36 -5.58 3.44
CA LEU A 24 4.14 -6.06 4.05
C LEU A 24 4.43 -6.65 5.43
N PRO A 25 3.44 -6.68 6.32
CA PRO A 25 3.64 -7.36 7.59
C PRO A 25 4.00 -8.82 7.36
N VAL A 26 4.76 -9.37 8.30
CA VAL A 26 5.20 -10.76 8.17
C VAL A 26 4.00 -11.68 8.01
N TYR A 27 2.92 -11.38 8.70
CA TYR A 27 1.71 -12.19 8.60
C TYR A 27 1.24 -12.31 7.16
N ASN A 28 1.21 -11.19 6.45
CA ASN A 28 0.77 -11.21 5.06
C ASN A 28 1.79 -11.90 4.17
N GLN A 29 3.07 -11.73 4.48
CA GLN A 29 4.09 -12.37 3.66
C GLN A 29 4.02 -13.89 3.77
N LYS A 30 3.68 -14.39 4.94
CA LYS A 30 3.61 -15.83 5.13
C LYS A 30 2.48 -16.47 4.34
N MET A 31 1.51 -15.69 3.91
CA MET A 31 0.40 -16.24 3.16
C MET A 31 0.72 -16.38 1.69
N ILE A 32 1.87 -15.88 1.25
CA ILE A 32 2.20 -15.86 -0.14
C ILE A 32 2.94 -17.14 -0.54
N ASN A 33 2.32 -17.91 -1.43
CA ASN A 33 2.92 -19.14 -1.95
C ASN A 33 3.05 -19.11 -3.46
N SER A 34 2.43 -18.14 -4.12
CA SER A 34 2.48 -18.05 -5.56
C SER A 34 2.29 -16.61 -5.96
N GLU A 35 2.38 -16.33 -7.26
CA GLU A 35 2.18 -14.98 -7.74
C GLU A 35 0.76 -14.51 -7.48
N GLU A 36 -0.21 -15.42 -7.60
CA GLU A 36 -1.58 -15.04 -7.34
C GLU A 36 -1.78 -14.71 -5.86
N ASP A 37 -1.12 -15.46 -4.99
CA ASP A 37 -1.21 -15.17 -3.58
C ASP A 37 -0.59 -13.83 -3.26
N LYS A 38 0.43 -13.45 -3.99
CA LYS A 38 1.07 -12.16 -3.78
C LYS A 38 0.07 -11.03 -4.02
N GLU A 39 -0.65 -11.10 -5.13
CA GLU A 39 -1.63 -10.06 -5.42
C GLU A 39 -2.73 -10.04 -4.36
N GLN A 40 -3.17 -11.21 -3.94
CA GLN A 40 -4.21 -11.29 -2.95
C GLN A 40 -3.74 -10.72 -1.61
N ALA A 41 -2.52 -11.02 -1.21
CA ALA A 41 -1.99 -10.53 0.04
C ALA A 41 -1.90 -9.01 0.04
N VAL A 42 -1.48 -8.43 -1.07
CA VAL A 42 -1.38 -6.98 -1.18
C VAL A 42 -2.78 -6.36 -1.14
N CYS A 43 -3.72 -6.96 -1.86
CA CYS A 43 -5.08 -6.45 -1.84
C CYS A 43 -5.67 -6.49 -0.44
N ASP A 44 -5.45 -7.60 0.27
CA ASP A 44 -5.98 -7.73 1.63
C ASP A 44 -5.36 -6.70 2.55
N TYR A 45 -4.09 -6.47 2.40
CA TYR A 45 -3.41 -5.51 3.25
C TYR A 45 -3.97 -4.10 3.03
N ILE A 46 -4.08 -3.70 1.77
CA ILE A 46 -4.57 -2.37 1.45
C ILE A 46 -6.04 -2.22 1.81
N ALA A 47 -6.83 -3.28 1.60
CA ALA A 47 -8.25 -3.20 1.92
C ALA A 47 -8.48 -3.00 3.40
N GLY A 48 -7.53 -3.40 4.24
CA GLY A 48 -7.67 -3.20 5.67
C GLY A 48 -7.25 -1.83 6.16
N MET A 49 -6.74 -0.99 5.26
CA MET A 49 -6.29 0.32 5.68
C MET A 49 -7.46 1.27 5.84
N THR A 50 -7.34 2.17 6.81
CA THR A 50 -8.28 3.28 6.88
C THR A 50 -7.84 4.29 5.84
N ASP A 51 -8.73 5.22 5.52
CA ASP A 51 -8.40 6.25 4.55
C ASP A 51 -7.19 7.05 5.02
N HIS A 52 -7.17 7.39 6.28
CA HIS A 52 -6.08 8.19 6.83
C HIS A 52 -4.75 7.44 6.73
N PHE A 53 -4.76 6.16 7.06
CA PHE A 53 -3.54 5.37 7.02
C PHE A 53 -3.04 5.23 5.58
N ALA A 54 -3.95 5.03 4.64
CA ALA A 54 -3.57 4.89 3.24
C ALA A 54 -2.91 6.18 2.74
N ILE A 55 -3.47 7.32 3.11
CA ILE A 55 -2.90 8.59 2.71
C ILE A 55 -1.52 8.79 3.30
N GLU A 56 -1.35 8.40 4.57
CA GLU A 56 -0.04 8.52 5.20
C GLU A 56 0.99 7.66 4.49
N GLN A 57 0.62 6.44 4.14
CA GLN A 57 1.55 5.55 3.48
C GLN A 57 1.91 6.08 2.09
N TYR A 58 0.92 6.58 1.38
CA TYR A 58 1.18 7.14 0.06
C TYR A 58 2.15 8.31 0.17
N THR A 59 1.93 9.17 1.15
CA THR A 59 2.79 10.32 1.33
C THR A 59 4.22 9.91 1.65
N GLU A 60 4.38 8.94 2.54
CA GLU A 60 5.72 8.52 2.91
C GLU A 60 6.46 7.85 1.76
N ILE A 61 5.74 7.14 0.93
CA ILE A 61 6.37 6.39 -0.15
C ILE A 61 6.68 7.27 -1.34
N PHE A 62 5.75 8.12 -1.72
CA PHE A 62 5.88 8.84 -2.97
C PHE A 62 6.30 10.30 -2.86
N ILE A 63 6.29 10.86 -1.67
CA ILE A 63 6.66 12.26 -1.51
C ILE A 63 7.94 12.33 -0.71
N PRO A 64 8.99 12.95 -1.26
CA PRO A 64 10.28 13.01 -0.57
C PRO A 64 10.15 13.70 0.78
N LYS A 65 10.84 13.16 1.76
CA LYS A 65 10.72 13.69 3.09
C LYS A 65 11.30 15.09 3.23
N PHE A 66 12.30 15.40 2.45
CA PHE A 66 12.87 16.71 2.62
C PHE A 66 11.91 17.80 2.17
N PHE A 67 10.88 17.44 1.39
CA PHE A 67 9.90 18.43 1.07
C PHE A 67 9.04 18.70 2.27
N MET A 68 8.86 17.72 3.13
CA MET A 68 7.98 17.85 4.26
C MET A 68 8.61 18.52 5.41
N GLN A 69 9.92 18.63 5.40
CA GLN A 69 10.55 19.19 6.50
C GLN A 69 10.42 20.52 6.51
N LYS A 70 10.38 21.19 6.50
CA LYS A 70 10.25 22.41 6.57
C LYS A 70 10.39 22.93 7.42
#